data_0360a1362e9816d1df47f39e1d2595df
#
_entry.id   0360a1362e9816d1df47f39e1d2595df
#
_cell.length_a   1.000
_cell.length_b   1.000
_cell.length_c   1.000
_cell.angle_alpha   90.00
_cell.angle_beta   90.00
_cell.angle_gamma   90.00
#
_symmetry.space_group_name_H-M   'P 1'
#
loop_
_entity.id
_entity.type
_entity.pdbx_description
1 polymer ?
#
loop_
_entity_poly.entity_id
_entity_poly.type
_entity_poly.pdbx_seq_one_letter_code
_entity_poly.pdbx_strand_id
1 'polypeptide(L)'
;IFTAHLRDTGIQVEYDPQLAVLDRRTKSEEELAHLRRAQSVTEEAIEFACRIICAATPDTDGVLREGGTVLTSEWMRQRITSFLIGKNFSNHHDSIVVTVPHVADCHHHGTGPLQTGLPVIIDIFPRDNETGYWGDCTRTAVNGEPSPELMQMHAAVMEAKAEAIAA
;
A
#
# COMPACT_ATOMS: atom_id res chain seq x y z
N ILE A 1 -34.61 -4.00 2.51
CA ILE A 1 -35.36 -3.21 3.52
C ILE A 1 -35.38 -1.72 3.12
N PHE A 2 -34.24 -1.05 2.89
CA PHE A 2 -34.18 0.39 2.59
C PHE A 2 -34.91 0.77 1.28
N THR A 3 -34.64 0.08 0.19
CA THR A 3 -35.30 0.30 -1.11
C THR A 3 -36.81 0.06 -1.09
N ALA A 4 -37.27 -0.91 -0.31
CA ALA A 4 -38.70 -1.13 -0.13
C ALA A 4 -39.36 0.06 0.58
N HIS A 5 -38.75 0.54 1.66
CA HIS A 5 -39.24 1.71 2.38
C HIS A 5 -39.32 2.96 1.50
N LEU A 6 -38.31 3.21 0.64
CA LEU A 6 -38.34 4.32 -0.31
C LEU A 6 -39.51 4.20 -1.29
N ARG A 7 -39.77 3.00 -1.82
CA ARG A 7 -40.92 2.76 -2.71
C ARG A 7 -42.26 2.99 -2.01
N ASP A 8 -42.37 2.55 -0.76
CA ASP A 8 -43.58 2.71 0.06
C ASP A 8 -43.87 4.19 0.35
N THR A 9 -42.87 5.08 0.32
CA THR A 9 -42.98 6.53 0.44
C THR A 9 -43.23 7.24 -0.91
N GLY A 10 -43.41 6.47 -2.00
CA GLY A 10 -43.66 6.99 -3.34
C GLY A 10 -42.43 7.40 -4.12
N ILE A 11 -41.23 7.09 -3.62
CA ILE A 11 -39.97 7.35 -4.34
C ILE A 11 -39.74 6.21 -5.35
N GLN A 12 -39.62 6.59 -6.63
CA GLN A 12 -39.25 5.65 -7.67
C GLN A 12 -37.76 5.28 -7.53
N VAL A 13 -37.48 4.00 -7.31
CA VAL A 13 -36.12 3.47 -7.17
C VAL A 13 -35.82 2.59 -8.37
N GLU A 14 -34.89 3.02 -9.19
CA GLU A 14 -34.39 2.30 -10.36
C GLU A 14 -32.96 1.80 -10.10
N TYR A 15 -32.61 0.70 -10.71
CA TYR A 15 -31.25 0.17 -10.68
C TYR A 15 -30.57 0.48 -12.01
N ASP A 16 -29.52 1.28 -11.97
CA ASP A 16 -28.66 1.54 -13.11
C ASP A 16 -27.23 1.06 -12.80
N PRO A 17 -26.78 -0.07 -13.38
CA PRO A 17 -25.43 -0.59 -13.15
C PRO A 17 -24.34 0.29 -13.76
N GLN A 18 -24.67 1.21 -14.66
CA GLN A 18 -23.73 2.11 -15.31
C GLN A 18 -23.69 3.51 -14.69
N LEU A 19 -24.54 3.78 -13.69
CA LEU A 19 -24.60 5.08 -13.05
C LEU A 19 -23.22 5.55 -12.60
N ALA A 20 -22.78 6.68 -13.12
CA ALA A 20 -21.48 7.33 -12.87
C ALA A 20 -20.25 6.45 -13.20
N VAL A 21 -20.40 5.26 -13.81
CA VAL A 21 -19.26 4.38 -14.15
C VAL A 21 -18.41 5.03 -15.25
N LEU A 22 -19.04 5.51 -16.32
CA LEU A 22 -18.33 6.14 -17.44
C LEU A 22 -17.71 7.49 -17.02
N ASP A 23 -18.43 8.27 -16.21
CA ASP A 23 -17.95 9.56 -15.69
C ASP A 23 -16.68 9.38 -14.84
N ARG A 24 -16.63 8.31 -14.03
CA ARG A 24 -15.43 8.00 -13.23
C ARG A 24 -14.26 7.44 -14.04
N ARG A 25 -14.50 6.84 -15.20
CA ARG A 25 -13.43 6.29 -16.04
C ARG A 25 -12.59 7.39 -16.70
N THR A 26 -13.23 8.47 -17.13
CA THR A 26 -12.54 9.59 -17.75
C THR A 26 -12.26 10.66 -16.70
N LYS A 27 -11.00 11.09 -16.59
CA LYS A 27 -10.56 12.09 -15.63
C LYS A 27 -10.30 13.42 -16.36
N SER A 28 -10.68 14.52 -15.73
CA SER A 28 -10.27 15.87 -16.14
C SER A 28 -8.77 16.09 -15.84
N GLU A 29 -8.18 17.14 -16.42
CA GLU A 29 -6.79 17.50 -16.12
C GLU A 29 -6.60 17.87 -14.64
N GLU A 30 -7.60 18.46 -13.99
CA GLU A 30 -7.56 18.75 -12.55
C GLU A 30 -7.55 17.46 -11.71
N GLU A 31 -8.41 16.51 -12.03
CA GLU A 31 -8.44 15.20 -11.36
C GLU A 31 -7.12 14.42 -11.56
N LEU A 32 -6.54 14.50 -12.77
CA LEU A 32 -5.23 13.92 -13.05
C LEU A 32 -4.12 14.57 -12.21
N ALA A 33 -4.19 15.89 -11.99
CA ALA A 33 -3.23 16.58 -11.11
C ALA A 33 -3.35 16.11 -9.66
N HIS A 34 -4.58 15.93 -9.15
CA HIS A 34 -4.83 15.40 -7.81
C HIS A 34 -4.34 13.95 -7.66
N LEU A 35 -4.62 13.09 -8.63
CA LEU A 35 -4.14 11.70 -8.65
C LEU A 35 -2.61 11.63 -8.68
N ARG A 36 -1.95 12.46 -9.50
CA ARG A 36 -0.48 12.52 -9.55
C ARG A 36 0.12 12.97 -8.21
N ARG A 37 -0.50 13.97 -7.55
CA ARG A 37 -0.09 14.41 -6.21
C ARG A 37 -0.22 13.26 -5.20
N ALA A 38 -1.38 12.60 -5.16
CA ALA A 38 -1.62 11.51 -4.24
C ALA A 38 -0.63 10.36 -4.47
N GLN A 39 -0.38 9.99 -5.72
CA GLN A 39 0.58 8.96 -6.07
C GLN A 39 2.02 9.35 -5.69
N SER A 40 2.43 10.59 -5.94
CA SER A 40 3.77 11.08 -5.58
C SER A 40 4.05 10.97 -4.08
N VAL A 41 3.10 11.38 -3.23
CA VAL A 41 3.25 11.27 -1.76
C VAL A 41 3.27 9.80 -1.32
N THR A 42 2.50 8.94 -1.98
CA THR A 42 2.52 7.49 -1.70
C THR A 42 3.89 6.89 -2.03
N GLU A 43 4.47 7.26 -3.16
CA GLU A 43 5.81 6.81 -3.58
C GLU A 43 6.90 7.33 -2.63
N GLU A 44 6.80 8.58 -2.16
CA GLU A 44 7.70 9.11 -1.12
C GLU A 44 7.61 8.30 0.19
N ALA A 45 6.40 7.89 0.59
CA ALA A 45 6.19 7.07 1.78
C ALA A 45 6.77 5.65 1.62
N ILE A 46 6.64 5.05 0.43
CA ILE A 46 7.28 3.77 0.08
C ILE A 46 8.81 3.90 0.15
N GLU A 47 9.36 4.93 -0.49
CA GLU A 47 10.81 5.17 -0.48
C GLU A 47 11.33 5.36 0.95
N PHE A 48 10.61 6.13 1.78
CA PHE A 48 10.92 6.30 3.19
C PHE A 48 10.98 4.97 3.94
N ALA A 49 9.97 4.11 3.78
CA ALA A 49 9.92 2.81 4.42
C ALA A 49 11.03 1.86 3.92
N CYS A 50 11.24 1.78 2.61
CA CYS A 50 12.31 0.97 2.01
C CYS A 50 13.69 1.41 2.51
N ARG A 51 13.96 2.71 2.59
CA ARG A 51 15.25 3.23 3.10
C ARG A 51 15.52 2.79 4.53
N ILE A 52 14.53 2.85 5.42
CA ILE A 52 14.67 2.41 6.81
C ILE A 52 15.01 0.90 6.85
N ILE A 53 14.25 0.08 6.14
CA ILE A 53 14.45 -1.38 6.14
C ILE A 53 15.82 -1.74 5.56
N CYS A 54 16.18 -1.18 4.41
CA CYS A 54 17.44 -1.50 3.74
C CYS A 54 18.67 -1.00 4.51
N ALA A 55 18.57 0.11 5.25
CA ALA A 55 19.66 0.67 6.04
C ALA A 55 19.76 0.09 7.47
N ALA A 56 18.76 -0.69 7.90
CA ALA A 56 18.74 -1.28 9.24
C ALA A 56 19.91 -2.26 9.45
N THR A 57 20.41 -2.30 10.68
CA THR A 57 21.50 -3.23 11.05
C THR A 57 20.89 -4.48 11.68
N PRO A 58 21.19 -5.69 11.17
CA PRO A 58 20.76 -6.92 11.82
C PRO A 58 21.54 -7.16 13.13
N ASP A 59 20.87 -7.66 14.16
CA ASP A 59 21.54 -8.19 15.34
C ASP A 59 22.04 -9.64 15.13
N THR A 60 22.52 -10.26 16.20
CA THR A 60 23.07 -11.64 16.15
C THR A 60 22.06 -12.70 15.71
N ASP A 61 20.78 -12.45 15.89
CA ASP A 61 19.68 -13.34 15.51
C ASP A 61 19.06 -12.95 14.17
N GLY A 62 19.65 -11.95 13.48
CA GLY A 62 19.17 -11.46 12.19
C GLY A 62 18.00 -10.47 12.28
N VAL A 63 17.58 -10.07 13.49
CA VAL A 63 16.49 -9.10 13.67
C VAL A 63 16.98 -7.69 13.35
N LEU A 64 16.23 -6.98 12.52
CA LEU A 64 16.57 -5.63 12.07
C LEU A 64 16.40 -4.60 13.17
N ARG A 65 17.35 -3.65 13.24
CA ARG A 65 17.36 -2.54 14.20
C ARG A 65 17.71 -1.23 13.55
N GLU A 66 17.04 -0.16 13.99
CA GLU A 66 17.38 1.22 13.69
C GLU A 66 17.71 1.94 15.01
N GLY A 67 18.96 2.44 15.18
CA GLY A 67 19.38 3.14 16.40
C GLY A 67 19.14 2.35 17.70
N GLY A 68 19.27 1.01 17.65
CA GLY A 68 19.01 0.12 18.78
C GLY A 68 17.55 -0.34 18.95
N THR A 69 16.60 0.32 18.29
CA THR A 69 15.17 -0.07 18.30
C THR A 69 14.94 -1.24 17.34
N VAL A 70 14.21 -2.26 17.77
CA VAL A 70 13.79 -3.38 16.90
C VAL A 70 12.79 -2.87 15.87
N LEU A 71 13.05 -3.14 14.60
CA LEU A 71 12.08 -2.91 13.54
C LEU A 71 11.04 -4.01 13.57
N THR A 72 9.79 -3.62 13.84
CA THR A 72 8.63 -4.52 13.73
C THR A 72 7.67 -3.99 12.66
N SER A 73 6.79 -4.85 12.18
CA SER A 73 5.71 -4.47 11.27
C SER A 73 4.89 -3.31 11.84
N GLU A 74 4.55 -3.37 13.13
CA GLU A 74 3.79 -2.33 13.83
C GLU A 74 4.56 -1.00 13.91
N TRP A 75 5.83 -1.06 14.25
CA TRP A 75 6.68 0.12 14.31
C TRP A 75 6.79 0.81 12.95
N MET A 76 7.00 0.02 11.88
CA MET A 76 7.05 0.55 10.52
C MET A 76 5.74 1.20 10.10
N ARG A 77 4.59 0.58 10.38
CA ARG A 77 3.27 1.18 10.08
C ARG A 77 3.08 2.52 10.80
N GLN A 78 3.47 2.62 12.07
CA GLN A 78 3.42 3.89 12.81
C GLN A 78 4.31 4.96 12.18
N ARG A 79 5.51 4.60 11.71
CA ARG A 79 6.43 5.52 11.03
C ARG A 79 5.86 6.01 9.70
N ILE A 80 5.29 5.12 8.90
CA ILE A 80 4.60 5.45 7.65
C ILE A 80 3.43 6.39 7.93
N THR A 81 2.59 6.07 8.90
CA THR A 81 1.44 6.91 9.27
C THR A 81 1.89 8.31 9.72
N SER A 82 2.95 8.41 10.52
CA SER A 82 3.50 9.71 10.94
C SER A 82 4.04 10.53 9.76
N PHE A 83 4.70 9.88 8.80
CA PHE A 83 5.17 10.50 7.57
C PHE A 83 4.00 11.06 6.74
N LEU A 84 2.95 10.27 6.54
CA LEU A 84 1.75 10.64 5.77
C LEU A 84 0.99 11.81 6.42
N ILE A 85 0.84 11.81 7.75
CA ILE A 85 0.23 12.92 8.50
C ILE A 85 1.04 14.21 8.27
N GLY A 86 2.38 14.15 8.29
CA GLY A 86 3.24 15.28 7.99
C GLY A 86 3.08 15.86 6.58
N LYS A 87 2.53 15.08 5.65
CA LYS A 87 2.20 15.49 4.26
C LYS A 87 0.73 15.90 4.07
N ASN A 88 -0.07 15.96 5.14
CA ASN A 88 -1.52 16.17 5.13
C ASN A 88 -2.29 15.03 4.44
N PHE A 89 -1.83 13.80 4.63
CA PHE A 89 -2.52 12.59 4.18
C PHE A 89 -3.01 11.76 5.36
N SER A 90 -4.12 11.07 5.18
CA SER A 90 -4.66 10.10 6.13
C SER A 90 -4.40 8.66 5.68
N ASN A 91 -4.19 7.78 6.66
CA ASN A 91 -3.96 6.35 6.47
C ASN A 91 -5.12 5.56 7.12
N HIS A 92 -6.32 5.70 6.54
CA HIS A 92 -7.58 5.23 7.16
C HIS A 92 -7.64 3.72 7.36
N HIS A 93 -7.02 2.95 6.48
CA HIS A 93 -7.08 1.48 6.50
C HIS A 93 -5.81 0.84 7.06
N ASP A 94 -4.89 1.66 7.61
CA ASP A 94 -3.53 1.29 7.97
C ASP A 94 -2.74 0.73 6.76
N SER A 95 -1.42 0.79 6.81
CA SER A 95 -0.57 0.21 5.78
C SER A 95 -0.34 -1.27 6.05
N ILE A 96 0.01 -2.02 5.02
CA ILE A 96 0.51 -3.38 5.15
C ILE A 96 2.04 -3.32 5.18
N VAL A 97 2.64 -3.90 6.23
CA VAL A 97 4.08 -4.15 6.30
C VAL A 97 4.25 -5.57 6.78
N VAL A 98 4.35 -6.50 5.86
CA VAL A 98 4.29 -7.93 6.17
C VAL A 98 5.53 -8.67 5.71
N THR A 99 5.99 -9.62 6.53
CA THR A 99 7.09 -10.55 6.22
C THR A 99 6.64 -11.99 6.42
N VAL A 100 7.53 -12.94 6.17
CA VAL A 100 7.31 -14.38 6.41
C VAL A 100 6.90 -14.61 7.88
N PRO A 101 5.92 -15.50 8.16
CA PRO A 101 5.27 -16.45 7.23
C PRO A 101 4.02 -15.91 6.52
N HIS A 102 3.62 -14.66 6.75
CA HIS A 102 2.31 -14.13 6.36
C HIS A 102 2.26 -13.46 4.98
N VAL A 103 3.36 -13.45 4.23
CA VAL A 103 3.47 -12.78 2.91
C VAL A 103 2.50 -13.32 1.84
N ALA A 104 1.96 -14.52 2.03
CA ALA A 104 0.98 -15.10 1.11
C ALA A 104 -0.47 -14.67 1.39
N ASP A 105 -0.73 -14.03 2.53
CA ASP A 105 -2.02 -13.43 2.87
C ASP A 105 -2.00 -11.94 2.52
N CYS A 106 -2.60 -11.59 1.39
CA CYS A 106 -2.57 -10.22 0.86
C CYS A 106 -3.29 -9.18 1.74
N HIS A 107 -4.07 -9.60 2.72
CA HIS A 107 -4.74 -8.69 3.67
C HIS A 107 -4.15 -8.73 5.09
N HIS A 108 -3.10 -9.47 5.30
CA HIS A 108 -2.43 -9.51 6.59
C HIS A 108 -1.55 -8.27 6.79
N HIS A 109 -1.84 -7.45 7.78
CA HIS A 109 -1.11 -6.18 8.01
C HIS A 109 0.34 -6.37 8.48
N GLY A 110 0.74 -7.58 8.81
CA GLY A 110 2.04 -7.91 9.38
C GLY A 110 2.09 -7.73 10.90
N THR A 111 2.95 -8.51 11.54
CA THR A 111 3.18 -8.47 13.00
C THR A 111 4.60 -8.96 13.32
N GLY A 112 5.15 -8.42 14.41
CA GLY A 112 6.44 -8.84 14.95
C GLY A 112 7.67 -8.31 14.20
N PRO A 113 8.86 -8.80 14.57
CA PRO A 113 10.14 -8.28 14.09
C PRO A 113 10.41 -8.61 12.62
N LEU A 114 11.02 -7.65 11.92
CA LEU A 114 11.55 -7.82 10.59
C LEU A 114 12.96 -8.42 10.66
N GLN A 115 13.33 -9.24 9.67
CA GLN A 115 14.61 -9.95 9.64
C GLN A 115 15.37 -9.68 8.34
N THR A 116 16.72 -9.71 8.43
CA THR A 116 17.59 -9.64 7.26
C THR A 116 17.40 -10.86 6.34
N GLY A 117 17.54 -10.66 5.04
CA GLY A 117 17.41 -11.72 4.03
C GLY A 117 15.97 -12.14 3.73
N LEU A 118 14.98 -11.70 4.52
CA LEU A 118 13.57 -12.00 4.27
C LEU A 118 12.86 -10.85 3.53
N PRO A 119 11.88 -11.18 2.66
CA PRO A 119 11.11 -10.16 1.97
C PRO A 119 10.17 -9.44 2.94
N VAL A 120 10.08 -8.14 2.80
CA VAL A 120 9.09 -7.29 3.48
C VAL A 120 8.24 -6.64 2.40
N ILE A 121 6.97 -7.02 2.32
CA ILE A 121 5.98 -6.38 1.45
C ILE A 121 5.45 -5.14 2.15
N ILE A 122 5.51 -4.01 1.47
CA ILE A 122 5.03 -2.72 1.95
C ILE A 122 3.95 -2.28 0.97
N ASP A 123 2.73 -2.12 1.46
CA ASP A 123 1.58 -1.68 0.69
C ASP A 123 0.92 -0.49 1.36
N ILE A 124 0.87 0.64 0.65
CA ILE A 124 0.45 1.94 1.19
C ILE A 124 -0.58 2.55 0.25
N PHE A 125 -1.76 2.87 0.78
CA PHE A 125 -2.89 3.44 0.03
C PHE A 125 -3.52 4.62 0.79
N PRO A 126 -2.83 5.75 0.90
CA PRO A 126 -3.27 6.91 1.66
C PRO A 126 -4.24 7.79 0.88
N ARG A 127 -4.99 8.62 1.61
CA ARG A 127 -5.89 9.60 1.05
C ARG A 127 -5.39 11.01 1.33
N ASP A 128 -5.35 11.85 0.30
CA ASP A 128 -5.12 13.29 0.44
C ASP A 128 -6.29 13.94 1.19
N ASN A 129 -6.02 14.62 2.31
CA ASN A 129 -7.05 15.25 3.13
C ASN A 129 -7.63 16.52 2.48
N GLU A 130 -6.94 17.13 1.55
CA GLU A 130 -7.36 18.34 0.84
C GLU A 130 -8.30 18.01 -0.33
N THR A 131 -7.88 17.06 -1.18
CA THR A 131 -8.57 16.76 -2.43
C THR A 131 -9.45 15.51 -2.35
N GLY A 132 -9.20 14.64 -1.37
CA GLY A 132 -9.90 13.38 -1.20
C GLY A 132 -9.43 12.25 -2.13
N TYR A 133 -8.44 12.50 -3.01
CA TYR A 133 -7.91 11.49 -3.91
C TYR A 133 -6.97 10.52 -3.20
N TRP A 134 -6.90 9.31 -3.73
CA TRP A 134 -6.11 8.22 -3.17
C TRP A 134 -4.87 7.97 -4.02
N GLY A 135 -3.75 7.64 -3.37
CA GLY A 135 -2.63 6.97 -3.98
C GLY A 135 -2.60 5.50 -3.58
N ASP A 136 -1.87 4.69 -4.33
CA ASP A 136 -1.74 3.25 -4.06
C ASP A 136 -0.41 2.75 -4.61
N CYS A 137 0.38 2.10 -3.76
CA CYS A 137 1.67 1.56 -4.18
C CYS A 137 2.14 0.43 -3.29
N THR A 138 2.51 -0.69 -3.92
CA THR A 138 3.12 -1.85 -3.24
C THR A 138 4.55 -2.05 -3.72
N ARG A 139 5.47 -2.29 -2.79
CA ARG A 139 6.86 -2.69 -3.06
C ARG A 139 7.32 -3.76 -2.10
N THR A 140 8.29 -4.55 -2.54
CA THR A 140 8.99 -5.53 -1.69
C THR A 140 10.41 -5.04 -1.45
N ALA A 141 10.80 -4.94 -0.17
CA ALA A 141 12.16 -4.64 0.25
C ALA A 141 12.81 -5.87 0.87
N VAL A 142 14.13 -5.99 0.71
CA VAL A 142 14.95 -6.98 1.39
C VAL A 142 16.16 -6.27 1.98
N ASN A 143 16.42 -6.49 3.27
CA ASN A 143 17.67 -6.04 3.89
C ASN A 143 18.73 -7.11 3.63
N GLY A 144 19.85 -6.74 2.99
CA GLY A 144 20.89 -7.66 2.52
C GLY A 144 20.61 -8.23 1.13
N GLU A 145 21.28 -9.33 0.79
CA GLU A 145 21.16 -9.97 -0.52
C GLU A 145 19.91 -10.86 -0.58
N PRO A 146 19.04 -10.68 -1.57
CA PRO A 146 17.87 -11.55 -1.76
C PRO A 146 18.28 -12.95 -2.18
N SER A 147 17.54 -13.97 -1.73
CA SER A 147 17.80 -15.36 -2.17
C SER A 147 17.52 -15.54 -3.66
N PRO A 148 18.15 -16.54 -4.33
CA PRO A 148 17.86 -16.86 -5.72
C PRO A 148 16.37 -17.14 -5.99
N GLU A 149 15.66 -17.74 -5.03
CA GLU A 149 14.22 -18.00 -5.12
C GLU A 149 13.42 -16.69 -5.13
N LEU A 150 13.75 -15.74 -4.26
CA LEU A 150 13.10 -14.41 -4.26
C LEU A 150 13.33 -13.68 -5.59
N MET A 151 14.53 -13.78 -6.16
CA MET A 151 14.84 -13.20 -7.47
C MET A 151 14.05 -13.86 -8.59
N GLN A 152 13.84 -15.18 -8.55
CA GLN A 152 12.99 -15.89 -9.51
C GLN A 152 11.53 -15.49 -9.37
N MET A 153 10.99 -15.38 -8.15
CA MET A 153 9.63 -14.92 -7.88
C MET A 153 9.45 -13.48 -8.40
N HIS A 154 10.40 -12.59 -8.15
CA HIS A 154 10.36 -11.22 -8.66
C HIS A 154 10.31 -11.19 -10.19
N ALA A 155 11.18 -11.97 -10.85
CA ALA A 155 11.20 -12.05 -12.32
C ALA A 155 9.86 -12.53 -12.89
N ALA A 156 9.25 -13.57 -12.29
CA ALA A 156 7.95 -14.08 -12.70
C ALA A 156 6.83 -13.04 -12.53
N VAL A 157 6.83 -12.26 -11.44
CA VAL A 157 5.85 -11.19 -11.22
C VAL A 157 6.04 -10.06 -12.23
N MET A 158 7.27 -9.69 -12.56
CA MET A 158 7.56 -8.68 -13.57
C MET A 158 7.13 -9.10 -14.97
N GLU A 159 7.33 -10.36 -15.34
CA GLU A 159 6.85 -10.92 -16.60
C GLU A 159 5.31 -10.92 -16.67
N ALA A 160 4.64 -11.44 -15.64
CA ALA A 160 3.19 -11.46 -15.56
C ALA A 160 2.57 -10.05 -15.67
N LYS A 161 3.19 -9.05 -15.02
CA LYS A 161 2.78 -7.65 -15.12
C LYS A 161 2.94 -7.11 -16.54
N ALA A 162 4.06 -7.40 -17.21
CA ALA A 162 4.30 -6.95 -18.58
C ALA A 162 3.29 -7.54 -19.56
N GLU A 163 2.99 -8.84 -19.45
CA GLU A 163 1.97 -9.51 -20.26
C GLU A 163 0.56 -8.92 -20.01
N ALA A 164 0.20 -8.67 -18.76
CA ALA A 164 -1.09 -8.08 -18.43
C ALA A 164 -1.27 -6.64 -18.95
N ILE A 165 -0.19 -5.87 -19.09
CA ILE A 165 -0.23 -4.51 -19.65
C ILE A 165 -0.32 -4.56 -21.19
N ALA A 166 0.26 -5.58 -21.81
CA ALA A 166 0.28 -5.74 -23.28
C ALA A 166 -1.04 -6.31 -23.84
N ALA A 167 -1.87 -6.96 -23.01
CA ALA A 167 -3.15 -7.55 -23.39
C ALA A 167 -4.29 -6.52 -23.47
#